data_c5084f3a58dbc5476d6355992b21ecd0
#
_entry.id   c5084f3a58dbc5476d6355992b21ecd0
#
_cell.length_a   1.000
_cell.length_b   1.000
_cell.length_c   1.000
_cell.angle_alpha   90.00
_cell.angle_beta   90.00
_cell.angle_gamma   90.00
#
_symmetry.space_group_name_H-M   'P 1'
#
loop_
_entity.id
_entity.type
_entity.pdbx_description
1 polymer ?
#
loop_
_entity_poly.entity_id
_entity_poly.type
_entity_poly.pdbx_seq_one_letter_code
_entity_poly.pdbx_strand_id
1 'polypeptide(L)'
;MKKGFTLIELLVVIAIIGSLSALFLPNFMSARERARDSQRKSDLRQIQKALEMHKQDQSPTDFLATESFPAVNSCWSSGASCTGNVYMNKFPGDPNRTPNNYYYVNNGNLTYTLCACLENKADPDGTTANCAASYTCSSTKSYVVIQP
;
A
#
# COMPACT_ATOMS: atom_id res chain seq x y z
N MET A 1 -42.32 -11.52 38.03
CA MET A 1 -41.09 -12.15 38.59
C MET A 1 -39.99 -11.95 37.58
N LYS A 2 -38.90 -11.22 37.91
CA LYS A 2 -37.73 -11.06 37.02
C LYS A 2 -36.86 -12.33 37.16
N LYS A 3 -36.73 -13.09 36.08
CA LYS A 3 -35.79 -14.23 36.05
C LYS A 3 -34.37 -13.70 35.99
N GLY A 4 -33.56 -14.01 37.01
CA GLY A 4 -32.12 -13.70 37.01
C GLY A 4 -31.35 -14.72 36.18
N PHE A 5 -30.22 -14.28 35.61
CA PHE A 5 -29.28 -15.16 34.90
C PHE A 5 -28.52 -16.03 35.90
N THR A 6 -28.32 -17.30 35.59
CA THR A 6 -27.52 -18.21 36.42
C THR A 6 -26.02 -18.08 36.06
N LEU A 7 -25.15 -18.33 37.03
CA LEU A 7 -23.70 -18.29 36.84
C LEU A 7 -23.25 -19.31 35.79
N ILE A 8 -23.89 -20.46 35.75
CA ILE A 8 -23.54 -21.53 34.79
C ILE A 8 -23.93 -21.15 33.35
N GLU A 9 -25.06 -20.45 33.12
CA GLU A 9 -25.44 -19.96 31.80
C GLU A 9 -24.40 -18.97 31.25
N LEU A 10 -23.90 -18.07 32.13
CA LEU A 10 -22.86 -17.13 31.70
C LEU A 10 -21.54 -17.86 31.42
N LEU A 11 -21.15 -18.84 32.21
CA LEU A 11 -19.91 -19.57 32.08
C LEU A 11 -19.88 -20.38 30.77
N VAL A 12 -20.98 -21.05 30.41
CA VAL A 12 -21.10 -21.82 29.15
C VAL A 12 -21.01 -20.89 27.96
N VAL A 13 -21.64 -19.72 27.98
CA VAL A 13 -21.59 -18.75 26.87
C VAL A 13 -20.17 -18.24 26.64
N ILE A 14 -19.45 -17.83 27.67
CA ILE A 14 -18.08 -17.35 27.53
C ILE A 14 -17.11 -18.46 27.07
N ALA A 15 -17.34 -19.72 27.50
CA ALA A 15 -16.56 -20.85 27.04
C ALA A 15 -16.74 -21.10 25.53
N ILE A 16 -17.99 -21.03 25.04
CA ILE A 16 -18.28 -21.18 23.61
C ILE A 16 -17.67 -20.02 22.80
N ILE A 17 -17.88 -18.77 23.22
CA ILE A 17 -17.31 -17.60 22.54
C ILE A 17 -15.78 -17.68 22.54
N GLY A 18 -15.16 -18.04 23.65
CA GLY A 18 -13.70 -18.19 23.75
C GLY A 18 -13.15 -19.25 22.79
N SER A 19 -13.81 -20.43 22.71
CA SER A 19 -13.39 -21.49 21.79
C SER A 19 -13.52 -21.09 20.31
N LEU A 20 -14.60 -20.41 19.94
CA LEU A 20 -14.78 -19.91 18.56
C LEU A 20 -13.78 -18.82 18.23
N SER A 21 -13.54 -17.89 19.15
CA SER A 21 -12.59 -16.77 18.92
C SER A 21 -11.17 -17.27 18.65
N ALA A 22 -10.73 -18.35 19.31
CA ALA A 22 -9.41 -18.92 19.13
C ALA A 22 -9.13 -19.39 17.69
N LEU A 23 -10.16 -19.83 16.97
CA LEU A 23 -10.05 -20.30 15.58
C LEU A 23 -9.96 -19.17 14.55
N PHE A 24 -10.47 -17.98 14.88
CA PHE A 24 -10.52 -16.85 13.94
C PHE A 24 -9.27 -15.97 13.95
N LEU A 25 -8.54 -15.91 15.07
CA LEU A 25 -7.38 -15.02 15.22
C LEU A 25 -6.29 -15.19 14.15
N PRO A 26 -5.78 -16.40 13.82
CA PRO A 26 -4.73 -16.56 12.82
C PRO A 26 -5.18 -16.16 11.40
N ASN A 27 -6.43 -16.46 11.04
CA ASN A 27 -6.96 -16.12 9.73
C ASN A 27 -7.16 -14.60 9.55
N PHE A 28 -7.45 -13.88 10.63
CA PHE A 28 -7.64 -12.45 10.58
C PHE A 28 -6.34 -11.67 10.30
N MET A 29 -5.21 -12.13 10.81
CA MET A 29 -3.90 -11.53 10.53
C MET A 29 -3.54 -11.64 9.05
N SER A 30 -3.66 -12.82 8.47
CA SER A 30 -3.39 -13.03 7.05
C SER A 30 -4.35 -12.28 6.11
N ALA A 31 -5.61 -12.12 6.52
CA ALA A 31 -6.57 -11.30 5.79
C ALA A 31 -6.18 -9.81 5.78
N ARG A 32 -5.69 -9.28 6.92
CA ARG A 32 -5.17 -7.92 6.99
C ARG A 32 -3.94 -7.69 6.11
N GLU A 33 -3.00 -8.63 6.08
CA GLU A 33 -1.83 -8.56 5.20
C GLU A 33 -2.25 -8.47 3.73
N ARG A 34 -3.15 -9.35 3.30
CA ARG A 34 -3.69 -9.32 1.92
C ARG A 34 -4.43 -8.03 1.59
N ALA A 35 -5.17 -7.47 2.55
CA ALA A 35 -5.87 -6.21 2.36
C ALA A 35 -4.88 -5.05 2.15
N ARG A 36 -3.81 -4.97 2.96
CA ARG A 36 -2.76 -3.96 2.78
C ARG A 36 -1.99 -4.14 1.47
N ASP A 37 -1.70 -5.37 1.07
CA ASP A 37 -1.05 -5.65 -0.21
C ASP A 37 -1.93 -5.27 -1.41
N SER A 38 -3.22 -5.52 -1.34
CA SER A 38 -4.19 -5.05 -2.34
C SER A 38 -4.22 -3.52 -2.43
N GLN A 39 -4.18 -2.84 -1.28
CA GLN A 39 -4.07 -1.38 -1.24
C GLN A 39 -2.79 -0.90 -1.90
N ARG A 40 -1.62 -1.46 -1.58
CA ARG A 40 -0.33 -1.12 -2.20
C ARG A 40 -0.38 -1.24 -3.73
N LYS A 41 -0.90 -2.35 -4.23
CA LYS A 41 -1.07 -2.56 -5.68
C LYS A 41 -1.97 -1.51 -6.32
N SER A 42 -3.06 -1.15 -5.65
CA SER A 42 -3.96 -0.09 -6.11
C SER A 42 -3.28 1.27 -6.12
N ASP A 43 -2.55 1.60 -5.05
CA ASP A 43 -1.83 2.85 -4.92
C ASP A 43 -0.75 3.01 -6.00
N LEU A 44 0.04 1.95 -6.25
CA LEU A 44 1.05 1.98 -7.31
C LEU A 44 0.45 2.22 -8.69
N ARG A 45 -0.70 1.62 -9.00
CA ARG A 45 -1.42 1.87 -10.26
C ARG A 45 -1.94 3.30 -10.38
N GLN A 46 -2.36 3.90 -9.26
CA GLN A 46 -2.79 5.31 -9.24
C GLN A 46 -1.60 6.24 -9.43
N ILE A 47 -0.47 5.97 -8.77
CA ILE A 47 0.79 6.72 -8.94
C ILE A 47 1.28 6.59 -10.38
N GLN A 48 1.22 5.40 -10.99
CA GLN A 48 1.56 5.19 -12.39
C GLN A 48 0.77 6.12 -13.32
N LYS A 49 -0.55 6.19 -13.15
CA LYS A 49 -1.40 7.09 -13.94
C LYS A 49 -1.03 8.56 -13.73
N ALA A 50 -0.75 8.95 -12.49
CA ALA A 50 -0.33 10.31 -12.17
C ALA A 50 1.03 10.67 -12.78
N LEU A 51 1.99 9.72 -12.79
CA LEU A 51 3.28 9.88 -13.46
C LEU A 51 3.12 10.11 -14.97
N GLU A 52 2.23 9.35 -15.63
CA GLU A 52 1.97 9.54 -17.05
C GLU A 52 1.32 10.91 -17.36
N MET A 53 0.38 11.36 -16.53
CA MET A 53 -0.19 12.71 -16.65
C MET A 53 0.85 13.79 -16.41
N HIS A 54 1.67 13.67 -15.36
CA HIS A 54 2.76 14.59 -15.07
C HIS A 54 3.75 14.69 -16.25
N LYS A 55 4.16 13.54 -16.81
CA LYS A 55 5.07 13.49 -17.96
C LYS A 55 4.57 14.31 -19.16
N GLN A 56 3.25 14.24 -19.43
CA GLN A 56 2.65 14.96 -20.56
C GLN A 56 2.68 16.48 -20.38
N ASP A 57 2.72 16.97 -19.16
CA ASP A 57 2.78 18.40 -18.83
C ASP A 57 4.22 18.95 -18.80
N GLN A 58 5.24 18.09 -18.94
CA GLN A 58 6.64 18.52 -18.90
C GLN A 58 7.15 18.94 -20.30
N SER A 59 8.04 19.95 -20.32
CA SER A 59 8.74 20.36 -21.53
C SER A 59 10.23 20.62 -21.20
N PRO A 60 11.16 19.77 -21.66
CA PRO A 60 10.96 18.54 -22.43
C PRO A 60 10.19 17.46 -21.65
N THR A 61 9.54 16.57 -22.38
CA THR A 61 8.78 15.45 -21.78
C THR A 61 9.70 14.56 -20.97
N ASP A 62 9.44 14.43 -19.68
CA ASP A 62 10.18 13.56 -18.75
C ASP A 62 9.31 13.15 -17.57
N PHE A 63 9.72 12.08 -16.89
CA PHE A 63 9.13 11.70 -15.62
C PHE A 63 9.69 12.52 -14.45
N LEU A 64 8.99 12.48 -13.33
CA LEU A 64 9.43 13.10 -12.10
C LEU A 64 10.85 12.63 -11.74
N ALA A 65 11.69 13.52 -11.20
CA ALA A 65 13.02 13.14 -10.74
C ALA A 65 12.94 12.10 -9.61
N THR A 66 13.96 11.24 -9.53
CA THR A 66 14.06 10.22 -8.46
C THR A 66 13.93 10.88 -7.08
N GLU A 67 13.19 10.23 -6.19
CA GLU A 67 12.93 10.69 -4.81
C GLU A 67 12.18 12.03 -4.67
N SER A 68 11.60 12.55 -5.75
CA SER A 68 10.87 13.83 -5.75
C SER A 68 9.36 13.68 -5.57
N PHE A 69 8.88 12.56 -5.05
CA PHE A 69 7.45 12.38 -4.79
C PHE A 69 6.91 13.42 -3.80
N PRO A 70 5.67 13.85 -3.98
CA PRO A 70 4.98 14.69 -3.00
C PRO A 70 4.92 14.01 -1.63
N ALA A 71 4.75 14.82 -0.58
CA ALA A 71 4.53 14.28 0.75
C ALA A 71 3.25 13.42 0.79
N VAL A 72 3.27 12.35 1.58
CA VAL A 72 2.09 11.50 1.78
C VAL A 72 0.91 12.34 2.27
N ASN A 73 -0.26 12.07 1.73
CA ASN A 73 -1.52 12.82 1.96
C ASN A 73 -1.54 14.24 1.37
N SER A 74 -0.51 14.69 0.66
CA SER A 74 -0.56 15.97 -0.06
C SER A 74 -1.14 15.81 -1.47
N CYS A 75 -1.56 16.93 -2.04
CA CYS A 75 -1.97 17.01 -3.43
C CYS A 75 -0.75 17.09 -4.35
N TRP A 76 -0.82 16.42 -5.48
CA TRP A 76 0.15 16.51 -6.55
C TRP A 76 -0.46 17.18 -7.78
N SER A 77 0.09 18.34 -8.14
CA SER A 77 -0.40 19.15 -9.26
C SER A 77 0.74 19.91 -9.92
N SER A 78 0.49 20.49 -11.08
CA SER A 78 1.48 21.31 -11.81
C SER A 78 1.75 22.64 -11.11
N GLY A 79 0.84 23.12 -10.28
CA GLY A 79 0.97 24.38 -9.54
C GLY A 79 1.06 24.19 -8.05
N ALA A 80 1.49 25.23 -7.33
CA ALA A 80 1.51 25.22 -5.86
C ALA A 80 0.09 25.14 -5.28
N SER A 81 -0.05 24.56 -4.09
CA SER A 81 -1.32 24.51 -3.33
C SER A 81 -2.49 23.87 -4.09
N CYS A 82 -2.21 22.80 -4.85
CA CYS A 82 -3.22 22.05 -5.59
C CYS A 82 -3.93 22.86 -6.69
N THR A 83 -3.18 23.71 -7.38
CA THR A 83 -3.67 24.50 -8.52
C THR A 83 -3.12 23.96 -9.84
N GLY A 84 -3.69 24.40 -10.97
CA GLY A 84 -3.30 23.92 -12.30
C GLY A 84 -3.84 22.50 -12.59
N ASN A 85 -3.06 21.72 -13.33
CA ASN A 85 -3.41 20.32 -13.63
C ASN A 85 -3.17 19.44 -12.42
N VAL A 86 -4.22 18.87 -11.84
CA VAL A 86 -4.13 17.98 -10.68
C VAL A 86 -3.91 16.56 -11.15
N TYR A 87 -2.75 15.98 -10.86
CA TYR A 87 -2.41 14.59 -11.18
C TYR A 87 -2.98 13.63 -10.14
N MET A 88 -2.99 14.08 -8.86
CA MET A 88 -3.51 13.30 -7.74
C MET A 88 -3.94 14.20 -6.59
N ASN A 89 -5.20 14.11 -6.15
CA ASN A 89 -5.70 14.92 -5.04
C ASN A 89 -5.04 14.58 -3.70
N LYS A 90 -4.68 13.31 -3.51
CA LYS A 90 -4.07 12.83 -2.28
C LYS A 90 -3.03 11.76 -2.61
N PHE A 91 -1.74 12.08 -2.40
CA PHE A 91 -0.66 11.14 -2.63
C PHE A 91 -0.70 10.02 -1.59
N PRO A 92 -0.76 8.74 -2.00
CA PRO A 92 -0.88 7.62 -1.09
C PRO A 92 0.46 7.31 -0.40
N GLY A 93 0.38 6.65 0.74
CA GLY A 93 1.54 6.14 1.46
C GLY A 93 1.36 4.68 1.85
N ASP A 94 2.45 3.97 2.04
CA ASP A 94 2.44 2.59 2.50
C ASP A 94 1.76 2.49 3.87
N PRO A 95 0.74 1.64 4.05
CA PRO A 95 -0.02 1.58 5.29
C PRO A 95 0.75 1.06 6.51
N ASN A 96 1.90 0.40 6.30
CA ASN A 96 2.63 -0.28 7.38
C ASN A 96 4.15 -0.05 7.34
N ARG A 97 4.64 0.96 6.62
CA ARG A 97 6.06 1.27 6.50
C ARG A 97 6.41 2.63 7.09
N THR A 98 7.58 2.76 7.68
CA THR A 98 8.14 4.04 8.14
C THR A 98 9.54 4.23 7.53
N PRO A 99 9.76 5.29 6.74
CA PRO A 99 8.77 6.27 6.24
C PRO A 99 7.73 5.64 5.30
N ASN A 100 6.53 6.23 5.23
CA ASN A 100 5.36 5.70 4.50
C ASN A 100 5.45 5.94 2.99
N ASN A 101 6.60 5.80 2.39
CA ASN A 101 6.80 6.08 0.97
C ASN A 101 7.01 4.79 0.17
N TYR A 102 6.54 4.80 -1.06
CA TYR A 102 6.84 3.80 -2.08
C TYR A 102 8.20 4.07 -2.70
N TYR A 103 8.87 3.02 -3.16
CA TYR A 103 10.13 3.16 -3.87
C TYR A 103 9.87 3.62 -5.32
N TYR A 104 10.60 4.66 -5.72
CA TYR A 104 10.54 5.20 -7.08
C TYR A 104 11.92 5.62 -7.56
N VAL A 105 12.24 5.24 -8.80
CA VAL A 105 13.44 5.68 -9.51
C VAL A 105 13.08 6.03 -10.94
N ASN A 106 13.47 7.20 -11.39
CA ASN A 106 13.53 7.55 -12.80
C ASN A 106 14.82 6.96 -13.38
N ASN A 107 14.68 6.00 -14.28
CA ASN A 107 15.82 5.31 -14.91
C ASN A 107 16.37 6.07 -16.15
N GLY A 108 15.78 7.21 -16.48
CA GLY A 108 16.04 7.92 -17.73
C GLY A 108 15.39 7.26 -18.96
N ASN A 109 15.59 7.85 -20.11
CA ASN A 109 15.03 7.37 -21.40
C ASN A 109 13.50 7.15 -21.34
N LEU A 110 12.78 7.99 -20.61
CA LEU A 110 11.33 7.88 -20.38
C LEU A 110 10.92 6.54 -19.74
N THR A 111 11.75 6.01 -18.85
CA THR A 111 11.45 4.80 -18.09
C THR A 111 11.58 5.03 -16.58
N TYR A 112 10.82 4.30 -15.80
CA TYR A 112 10.89 4.34 -14.33
C TYR A 112 10.66 2.96 -13.73
N THR A 113 11.04 2.84 -12.47
CA THR A 113 10.70 1.71 -11.62
C THR A 113 9.94 2.21 -10.41
N LEU A 114 8.75 1.69 -10.20
CA LEU A 114 7.89 1.96 -9.04
C LEU A 114 7.64 0.65 -8.30
N CYS A 115 7.87 0.60 -7.00
CA CYS A 115 7.87 -0.65 -6.25
C CYS A 115 7.32 -0.49 -4.84
N ALA A 116 6.62 -1.53 -4.36
CA ALA A 116 6.19 -1.68 -2.98
C ALA A 116 6.54 -3.07 -2.43
N CYS A 117 6.88 -3.15 -1.16
CA CYS A 117 7.03 -4.43 -0.46
C CYS A 117 5.66 -5.03 -0.18
N LEU A 118 5.50 -6.33 -0.45
CA LEU A 118 4.32 -7.10 -0.07
C LEU A 118 4.56 -7.82 1.25
N GLU A 119 3.52 -7.98 2.06
CA GLU A 119 3.57 -8.74 3.33
C GLU A 119 3.27 -10.22 3.09
N ASN A 120 2.33 -10.52 2.18
CA ASN A 120 1.98 -11.89 1.83
C ASN A 120 3.05 -12.53 0.93
N LYS A 121 3.82 -13.47 1.48
CA LYS A 121 4.86 -14.21 0.74
C LYS A 121 4.33 -15.07 -0.41
N ALA A 122 3.06 -15.45 -0.35
CA ALA A 122 2.40 -16.28 -1.36
C ALA A 122 1.63 -15.47 -2.41
N ASP A 123 1.82 -14.15 -2.46
CA ASP A 123 1.12 -13.31 -3.44
C ASP A 123 1.60 -13.64 -4.87
N PRO A 124 0.70 -13.99 -5.79
CA PRO A 124 1.05 -14.42 -7.14
C PRO A 124 1.62 -13.30 -8.01
N ASP A 125 1.24 -12.03 -7.73
CA ASP A 125 1.70 -10.86 -8.49
C ASP A 125 3.06 -10.35 -7.98
N GLY A 126 3.53 -10.88 -6.84
CA GLY A 126 4.80 -10.46 -6.24
C GLY A 126 6.00 -11.18 -6.85
N THR A 127 7.08 -10.44 -7.08
CA THR A 127 8.39 -10.99 -7.42
C THR A 127 9.20 -11.29 -6.16
N THR A 128 10.03 -12.34 -6.19
CA THR A 128 10.93 -12.68 -5.07
C THR A 128 12.20 -11.85 -5.20
N ALA A 129 12.11 -10.57 -4.90
CA ALA A 129 13.20 -9.62 -4.93
C ALA A 129 12.90 -8.41 -4.03
N ASN A 130 13.93 -7.73 -3.59
CA ASN A 130 13.80 -6.39 -3.02
C ASN A 130 13.60 -5.35 -4.13
N CYS A 131 12.96 -4.24 -3.81
CA CYS A 131 12.84 -3.11 -4.74
C CYS A 131 14.21 -2.51 -5.09
N ALA A 132 15.08 -2.40 -4.10
CA ALA A 132 16.48 -1.99 -4.23
C ALA A 132 17.27 -2.42 -2.99
N ALA A 133 18.58 -2.24 -3.03
CA ALA A 133 19.44 -2.48 -1.87
C ALA A 133 19.09 -1.57 -0.67
N SER A 134 18.67 -0.33 -0.95
CA SER A 134 18.20 0.65 0.05
C SER A 134 16.75 0.47 0.46
N TYR A 135 15.97 -0.31 -0.29
CA TYR A 135 14.53 -0.54 -0.03
C TYR A 135 14.25 -2.05 0.07
N THR A 136 14.65 -2.61 1.21
CA THR A 136 14.52 -4.03 1.49
C THR A 136 13.11 -4.39 1.97
N CYS A 137 12.63 -5.56 1.55
CA CYS A 137 11.33 -6.10 1.93
C CYS A 137 11.52 -7.22 2.97
N SER A 138 10.88 -7.09 4.13
CA SER A 138 10.94 -8.10 5.21
C SER A 138 10.39 -9.47 4.79
N SER A 139 9.43 -9.49 3.87
CA SER A 139 8.88 -10.71 3.27
C SER A 139 9.76 -11.28 2.15
N THR A 140 10.76 -10.53 1.65
CA THR A 140 11.49 -10.78 0.39
C THR A 140 10.59 -10.78 -0.86
N LYS A 141 9.37 -10.26 -0.76
CA LYS A 141 8.40 -10.11 -1.85
C LYS A 141 8.16 -8.65 -2.15
N SER A 142 8.18 -8.29 -3.42
CA SER A 142 7.85 -6.95 -3.88
C SER A 142 6.90 -6.98 -5.07
N TYR A 143 6.12 -5.93 -5.23
CA TYR A 143 5.31 -5.67 -6.40
C TYR A 143 5.94 -4.52 -7.17
N VAL A 144 6.33 -4.78 -8.41
CA VAL A 144 7.05 -3.83 -9.26
C VAL A 144 6.16 -3.43 -10.42
N VAL A 145 6.05 -2.13 -10.64
CA VAL A 145 5.43 -1.53 -11.81
C VAL A 145 6.52 -0.81 -12.59
N ILE A 146 6.73 -1.25 -13.80
CA ILE A 146 7.58 -0.60 -14.78
C ILE A 146 6.69 0.05 -15.83
N GLN A 147 7.22 1.03 -16.53
CA GLN A 147 6.49 1.65 -17.61
C GLN A 147 6.14 0.61 -18.68
N PRO A 148 4.90 0.63 -19.23
CA PRO A 148 4.49 -0.20 -20.35
C PRO A 148 5.24 0.13 -21.64
#